data_23913d001c5086247db04d8aee66567d
#
_entry.id   23913d001c5086247db04d8aee66567d
#
_cell.length_a   1.000
_cell.length_b   1.000
_cell.length_c   1.000
_cell.angle_alpha   90.00
_cell.angle_beta   90.00
_cell.angle_gamma   90.00
#
_symmetry.space_group_name_H-M   'P 1'
#
loop_
_entity.id
_entity.type
_entity.pdbx_description
1 polymer ?
#
loop_
_entity_poly.entity_id
_entity_poly.type
_entity_poly.pdbx_seq_one_letter_code
_entity_poly.pdbx_strand_id
1 'polypeptide(L)'
;MDQGHLQKEVEEILEDVLAKASLHEGALFVLGLSSSEVIGGHIGKASSQEIGELIVQKILEILSAKGIHLAVQGCEHVNRALVVEREVAIKYNLEIVSVLPTLNAGGSGQLAAFRYMKDPVEVEFIKADAGLDIGDTAIGMHIKHVQVPIRPVLKSIGHAHVTALASRPKLIGGARAQYPQDSIRKI
;
A
#
# COMPACT_ATOMS: atom_id res chain seq x y z
N MET A 1 -19.48 -12.71 -3.70
CA MET A 1 -18.05 -13.04 -3.62
C MET A 1 -17.81 -13.72 -2.29
N ASP A 2 -17.10 -14.84 -2.29
CA ASP A 2 -16.76 -15.55 -1.04
C ASP A 2 -15.66 -14.77 -0.29
N GLN A 3 -16.00 -14.28 0.92
CA GLN A 3 -15.09 -13.49 1.74
C GLN A 3 -13.87 -14.31 2.19
N GLY A 4 -14.04 -15.59 2.48
CA GLY A 4 -12.93 -16.47 2.87
C GLY A 4 -11.94 -16.72 1.73
N HIS A 5 -12.43 -16.79 0.50
CA HIS A 5 -11.56 -16.89 -0.68
C HIS A 5 -10.78 -15.58 -0.91
N LEU A 6 -11.46 -14.44 -0.79
CA LEU A 6 -10.86 -13.13 -0.94
C LEU A 6 -9.72 -12.88 0.08
N GLN A 7 -9.94 -13.26 1.34
CA GLN A 7 -8.91 -13.17 2.38
C GLN A 7 -7.67 -14.01 2.06
N LYS A 8 -7.85 -15.22 1.50
CA LYS A 8 -6.74 -16.09 1.08
C LYS A 8 -5.94 -15.47 -0.07
N GLU A 9 -6.62 -14.90 -1.08
CA GLU A 9 -5.93 -14.21 -2.18
C GLU A 9 -5.08 -13.03 -1.67
N VAL A 10 -5.63 -12.23 -0.75
CA VAL A 10 -4.91 -11.11 -0.12
C VAL A 10 -3.67 -11.61 0.64
N GLU A 11 -3.83 -12.65 1.47
CA GLU A 11 -2.75 -13.22 2.26
C GLU A 11 -1.64 -13.79 1.36
N GLU A 12 -2.00 -14.60 0.35
CA GLU A 12 -1.06 -15.23 -0.57
C GLU A 12 -0.25 -14.19 -1.36
N ILE A 13 -0.93 -13.15 -1.89
CA ILE A 13 -0.26 -12.08 -2.62
C ILE A 13 0.65 -11.27 -1.71
N LEU A 14 0.15 -10.87 -0.53
CA LEU A 14 0.92 -10.02 0.37
C LEU A 14 2.16 -10.72 0.91
N GLU A 15 2.06 -11.98 1.32
CA GLU A 15 3.21 -12.76 1.79
C GLU A 15 4.26 -12.94 0.68
N ASP A 16 3.84 -13.22 -0.55
CA ASP A 16 4.73 -13.32 -1.71
C ASP A 16 5.44 -11.98 -2.01
N VAL A 17 4.69 -10.87 -1.96
CA VAL A 17 5.25 -9.52 -2.17
C VAL A 17 6.25 -9.17 -1.08
N LEU A 18 5.93 -9.43 0.19
CA LEU A 18 6.82 -9.16 1.33
C LEU A 18 8.10 -9.98 1.27
N ALA A 19 8.02 -11.25 0.87
CA ALA A 19 9.19 -12.11 0.66
C ALA A 19 10.13 -11.55 -0.42
N LYS A 20 9.57 -11.01 -1.50
CA LYS A 20 10.33 -10.43 -2.63
C LYS A 20 10.85 -9.02 -2.35
N ALA A 21 10.10 -8.21 -1.59
CA ALA A 21 10.47 -6.82 -1.28
C ALA A 21 11.62 -6.70 -0.28
N SER A 22 11.92 -7.76 0.49
CA SER A 22 13.00 -7.77 1.50
C SER A 22 12.93 -6.59 2.48
N LEU A 23 11.73 -6.31 3.02
CA LEU A 23 11.51 -5.21 3.93
C LEU A 23 12.11 -5.49 5.32
N HIS A 24 12.58 -4.44 5.98
CA HIS A 24 13.02 -4.51 7.37
C HIS A 24 11.90 -4.10 8.33
N GLU A 25 12.04 -4.44 9.59
CA GLU A 25 11.17 -3.92 10.65
C GLU A 25 11.17 -2.39 10.65
N GLY A 26 9.99 -1.81 10.78
CA GLY A 26 9.79 -0.37 10.69
C GLY A 26 9.76 0.20 9.27
N ALA A 27 9.82 -0.62 8.20
CA ALA A 27 9.60 -0.16 6.83
C ALA A 27 8.18 0.36 6.64
N LEU A 28 7.98 1.21 5.63
CA LEU A 28 6.68 1.77 5.27
C LEU A 28 6.15 1.10 4.00
N PHE A 29 4.95 0.54 4.08
CA PHE A 29 4.25 -0.13 2.98
C PHE A 29 3.01 0.68 2.59
N VAL A 30 2.79 0.93 1.29
CA VAL A 30 1.60 1.63 0.80
C VAL A 30 0.61 0.69 0.15
N LEU A 31 -0.66 0.86 0.49
CA LEU A 31 -1.80 0.20 -0.14
C LEU A 31 -2.61 1.21 -0.95
N GLY A 32 -2.83 0.91 -2.24
CA GLY A 32 -3.90 1.48 -3.03
C GLY A 32 -5.02 0.44 -3.21
N LEU A 33 -6.27 0.83 -3.04
CA LEU A 33 -7.39 -0.08 -3.09
C LEU A 33 -8.61 0.53 -3.78
N SER A 34 -9.07 -0.14 -4.84
CA SER A 34 -10.38 0.06 -5.44
C SER A 34 -11.30 -1.13 -5.12
N SER A 35 -12.15 -1.01 -4.10
CA SER A 35 -13.11 -2.06 -3.76
C SER A 35 -14.15 -2.30 -4.86
N SER A 36 -14.46 -1.31 -5.68
CA SER A 36 -15.35 -1.47 -6.84
C SER A 36 -14.75 -2.36 -7.91
N GLU A 37 -13.44 -2.26 -8.18
CA GLU A 37 -12.75 -3.17 -9.08
C GLU A 37 -12.73 -4.61 -8.53
N VAL A 38 -12.53 -4.78 -7.21
CA VAL A 38 -12.55 -6.11 -6.57
C VAL A 38 -13.87 -6.84 -6.81
N ILE A 39 -15.01 -6.14 -6.75
CA ILE A 39 -16.34 -6.72 -6.99
C ILE A 39 -16.75 -6.75 -8.46
N GLY A 40 -15.91 -6.32 -9.40
CA GLY A 40 -16.17 -6.31 -10.83
C GLY A 40 -16.95 -5.08 -11.33
N GLY A 41 -16.94 -3.97 -10.55
CA GLY A 41 -17.45 -2.67 -10.97
C GLY A 41 -16.33 -1.80 -11.58
N HIS A 42 -16.71 -0.62 -12.09
CA HIS A 42 -15.72 0.37 -12.49
C HIS A 42 -15.31 1.24 -11.30
N ILE A 43 -14.06 1.71 -11.28
CA ILE A 43 -13.52 2.60 -10.23
C ILE A 43 -14.50 3.75 -9.95
N GLY A 44 -14.85 3.93 -8.66
CA GLY A 44 -15.70 5.02 -8.19
C GLY A 44 -17.20 4.86 -8.45
N LYS A 45 -17.67 3.77 -9.09
CA LYS A 45 -19.11 3.56 -9.39
C LYS A 45 -19.84 2.65 -8.40
N ALA A 46 -19.13 1.75 -7.74
CA ALA A 46 -19.70 0.83 -6.73
C ALA A 46 -18.62 0.51 -5.70
N SER A 47 -18.53 1.26 -4.61
CA SER A 47 -17.61 0.93 -3.51
C SER A 47 -18.32 0.06 -2.49
N SER A 48 -17.66 -1.00 -2.05
CA SER A 48 -18.13 -1.82 -0.94
C SER A 48 -17.28 -1.53 0.30
N GLN A 49 -17.93 -1.01 1.33
CA GLN A 49 -17.28 -0.76 2.62
C GLN A 49 -16.76 -2.07 3.22
N GLU A 50 -17.57 -3.14 3.16
CA GLU A 50 -17.22 -4.46 3.71
C GLU A 50 -15.96 -5.04 3.05
N ILE A 51 -15.81 -4.87 1.74
CA ILE A 51 -14.61 -5.32 1.02
C ILE A 51 -13.38 -4.51 1.46
N GLY A 52 -13.53 -3.20 1.60
CA GLY A 52 -12.45 -2.34 2.12
C GLY A 52 -12.00 -2.75 3.51
N GLU A 53 -12.96 -2.97 4.41
CA GLU A 53 -12.70 -3.41 5.79
C GLU A 53 -11.99 -4.77 5.84
N LEU A 54 -12.48 -5.75 5.08
CA LEU A 54 -11.91 -7.09 5.01
C LEU A 54 -10.45 -7.08 4.53
N ILE A 55 -10.17 -6.38 3.44
CA ILE A 55 -8.83 -6.31 2.85
C ILE A 55 -7.87 -5.55 3.76
N VAL A 56 -8.28 -4.38 4.25
CA VAL A 56 -7.41 -3.53 5.10
C VAL A 56 -7.10 -4.22 6.44
N GLN A 57 -8.09 -4.86 7.07
CA GLN A 57 -7.85 -5.60 8.32
C GLN A 57 -6.84 -6.75 8.12
N LYS A 58 -6.99 -7.54 7.04
CA LYS A 58 -6.06 -8.65 6.76
C LYS A 58 -4.65 -8.13 6.50
N ILE A 59 -4.51 -7.04 5.75
CA ILE A 59 -3.20 -6.41 5.47
C ILE A 59 -2.59 -5.83 6.75
N LEU A 60 -3.36 -5.13 7.59
CA LEU A 60 -2.92 -4.61 8.88
C LEU A 60 -2.41 -5.72 9.80
N GLU A 61 -3.15 -6.84 9.90
CA GLU A 61 -2.77 -8.01 10.70
C GLU A 61 -1.39 -8.53 10.29
N ILE A 62 -1.19 -8.78 8.98
CA ILE A 62 0.05 -9.36 8.45
C ILE A 62 1.24 -8.40 8.60
N LEU A 63 1.06 -7.12 8.26
CA LEU A 63 2.13 -6.12 8.34
C LEU A 63 2.52 -5.84 9.78
N SER A 64 1.55 -5.69 10.69
CA SER A 64 1.80 -5.44 12.11
C SER A 64 2.59 -6.59 12.77
N ALA A 65 2.26 -7.85 12.42
CA ALA A 65 2.99 -9.02 12.91
C ALA A 65 4.47 -9.04 12.49
N LYS A 66 4.82 -8.30 11.42
CA LYS A 66 6.19 -8.16 10.89
C LYS A 66 6.84 -6.83 11.26
N GLY A 67 6.18 -6.00 12.07
CA GLY A 67 6.66 -4.66 12.43
C GLY A 67 6.75 -3.69 11.25
N ILE A 68 5.93 -3.88 10.20
CA ILE A 68 5.88 -3.03 9.02
C ILE A 68 4.69 -2.07 9.14
N HIS A 69 4.94 -0.79 8.87
CA HIS A 69 3.90 0.24 8.93
C HIS A 69 3.10 0.31 7.64
N LEU A 70 1.77 0.48 7.75
CA LEU A 70 0.87 0.64 6.62
C LEU A 70 0.52 2.11 6.39
N ALA A 71 0.51 2.52 5.12
CA ALA A 71 -0.12 3.73 4.63
C ALA A 71 -1.20 3.37 3.60
N VAL A 72 -2.40 3.96 3.68
CA VAL A 72 -3.48 3.67 2.74
C VAL A 72 -3.80 4.92 1.93
N GLN A 73 -3.60 4.82 0.61
CA GLN A 73 -3.83 5.91 -0.33
C GLN A 73 -5.31 6.20 -0.51
N GLY A 74 -5.66 7.48 -0.51
CA GLY A 74 -6.97 7.98 -0.93
C GLY A 74 -7.05 8.27 -2.43
N CYS A 75 -8.28 8.49 -2.90
CA CYS A 75 -8.52 8.90 -4.28
C CYS A 75 -8.12 10.37 -4.53
N GLU A 76 -8.24 10.80 -5.80
CA GLU A 76 -7.97 12.19 -6.21
C GLU A 76 -8.82 13.24 -5.50
N HIS A 77 -10.01 12.88 -5.02
CA HIS A 77 -10.91 13.79 -4.30
C HIS A 77 -10.35 14.24 -2.93
N VAL A 78 -9.39 13.50 -2.38
CA VAL A 78 -8.58 13.90 -1.21
C VAL A 78 -7.12 14.16 -1.60
N ASN A 79 -6.87 14.52 -2.85
CA ASN A 79 -5.54 14.83 -3.41
C ASN A 79 -4.51 13.73 -3.17
N ARG A 80 -4.94 12.45 -3.15
CA ARG A 80 -4.07 11.29 -2.87
C ARG A 80 -3.40 11.33 -1.49
N ALA A 81 -3.95 12.07 -0.51
CA ALA A 81 -3.55 11.99 0.88
C ALA A 81 -3.64 10.55 1.39
N LEU A 82 -2.88 10.23 2.42
CA LEU A 82 -2.76 8.86 2.91
C LEU A 82 -3.05 8.78 4.40
N VAL A 83 -3.81 7.76 4.79
CA VAL A 83 -3.99 7.41 6.20
C VAL A 83 -2.79 6.63 6.69
N VAL A 84 -2.20 7.10 7.79
CA VAL A 84 -1.14 6.41 8.55
C VAL A 84 -1.43 6.52 10.05
N GLU A 85 -0.76 5.72 10.87
CA GLU A 85 -0.77 5.97 12.31
C GLU A 85 0.05 7.23 12.65
N ARG A 86 -0.37 8.01 13.67
CA ARG A 86 0.32 9.23 14.09
C ARG A 86 1.79 9.00 14.43
N GLU A 87 2.11 7.88 15.07
CA GLU A 87 3.50 7.52 15.37
C GLU A 87 4.36 7.39 14.09
N VAL A 88 3.77 6.90 13.00
CA VAL A 88 4.42 6.84 11.67
C VAL A 88 4.64 8.23 11.12
N ALA A 89 3.63 9.10 11.21
CA ALA A 89 3.76 10.50 10.79
C ALA A 89 4.90 11.21 11.54
N ILE A 90 5.00 11.02 12.85
CA ILE A 90 6.08 11.56 13.68
C ILE A 90 7.43 10.95 13.31
N LYS A 91 7.52 9.63 13.23
CA LYS A 91 8.75 8.89 12.92
C LYS A 91 9.36 9.30 11.58
N TYR A 92 8.52 9.47 10.56
CA TYR A 92 8.96 9.82 9.20
C TYR A 92 8.90 11.32 8.89
N ASN A 93 8.56 12.15 9.90
CA ASN A 93 8.41 13.61 9.76
C ASN A 93 7.48 13.99 8.60
N LEU A 94 6.28 13.36 8.58
CA LEU A 94 5.28 13.59 7.54
C LEU A 94 4.36 14.77 7.92
N GLU A 95 3.95 15.54 6.93
CA GLU A 95 3.01 16.64 7.13
C GLU A 95 1.57 16.10 7.30
N ILE A 96 1.00 16.31 8.50
CA ILE A 96 -0.38 15.94 8.81
C ILE A 96 -1.31 16.98 8.21
N VAL A 97 -2.32 16.51 7.46
CA VAL A 97 -3.33 17.36 6.82
C VAL A 97 -4.71 17.18 7.45
N SER A 98 -5.56 18.19 7.28
CA SER A 98 -6.89 18.23 7.88
C SER A 98 -7.97 17.78 6.89
N VAL A 99 -8.03 16.46 6.63
CA VAL A 99 -9.09 15.84 5.84
C VAL A 99 -9.56 14.56 6.52
N LEU A 100 -10.82 14.18 6.33
CA LEU A 100 -11.38 12.93 6.82
C LEU A 100 -11.86 12.10 5.63
N PRO A 101 -11.51 10.81 5.56
CA PRO A 101 -11.95 9.95 4.49
C PRO A 101 -13.45 9.61 4.61
N THR A 102 -14.10 9.52 3.45
CA THR A 102 -15.46 9.02 3.29
C THR A 102 -15.50 7.99 2.17
N LEU A 103 -16.61 7.25 2.03
CA LEU A 103 -16.75 6.30 0.92
C LEU A 103 -16.63 6.95 -0.46
N ASN A 104 -17.05 8.21 -0.58
CA ASN A 104 -17.06 8.96 -1.84
C ASN A 104 -15.83 9.87 -2.04
N ALA A 105 -15.02 10.03 -0.98
CA ALA A 105 -13.78 10.82 -1.03
C ALA A 105 -12.74 10.17 -0.12
N GLY A 106 -11.72 9.56 -0.71
CA GLY A 106 -10.76 8.68 -0.05
C GLY A 106 -11.03 7.21 -0.37
N GLY A 107 -12.29 6.78 -0.31
CA GLY A 107 -12.73 5.42 -0.64
C GLY A 107 -12.75 4.47 0.55
N SER A 108 -13.24 3.25 0.31
CA SER A 108 -13.46 2.24 1.36
C SER A 108 -12.17 1.80 2.07
N GLY A 109 -11.04 1.77 1.34
CA GLY A 109 -9.73 1.41 1.92
C GLY A 109 -9.26 2.43 2.95
N GLN A 110 -9.31 3.73 2.63
CA GLN A 110 -8.97 4.79 3.58
C GLN A 110 -9.92 4.83 4.76
N LEU A 111 -11.22 4.71 4.51
CA LEU A 111 -12.21 4.68 5.59
C LEU A 111 -11.98 3.52 6.55
N ALA A 112 -11.65 2.34 6.02
CA ALA A 112 -11.31 1.17 6.82
C ALA A 112 -10.02 1.40 7.63
N ALA A 113 -8.96 1.94 7.01
CA ALA A 113 -7.72 2.27 7.70
C ALA A 113 -7.97 3.26 8.85
N PHE A 114 -8.73 4.30 8.61
CA PHE A 114 -9.08 5.30 9.62
C PHE A 114 -9.88 4.72 10.80
N ARG A 115 -10.66 3.66 10.56
CA ARG A 115 -11.43 2.97 11.59
C ARG A 115 -10.61 1.98 12.42
N TYR A 116 -9.67 1.26 11.78
CA TYR A 116 -8.98 0.12 12.40
C TYR A 116 -7.56 0.41 12.87
N MET A 117 -6.93 1.49 12.41
CA MET A 117 -5.67 1.97 12.97
C MET A 117 -5.91 2.59 14.36
N LYS A 118 -4.90 2.51 15.23
CA LYS A 118 -5.00 2.94 16.64
C LYS A 118 -5.16 4.47 16.80
N ASP A 119 -4.38 5.25 16.06
CA ASP A 119 -4.41 6.72 16.09
C ASP A 119 -4.19 7.23 14.66
N PRO A 120 -5.23 7.11 13.79
CA PRO A 120 -5.11 7.43 12.38
C PRO A 120 -5.03 8.94 12.16
N VAL A 121 -4.16 9.33 11.23
CA VAL A 121 -4.07 10.70 10.70
C VAL A 121 -3.91 10.65 9.19
N GLU A 122 -4.37 11.70 8.51
CA GLU A 122 -4.07 11.91 7.11
C GLU A 122 -2.76 12.67 6.96
N VAL A 123 -1.94 12.24 6.00
CA VAL A 123 -0.70 12.91 5.61
C VAL A 123 -0.72 13.25 4.13
N GLU A 124 -0.08 14.36 3.76
CA GLU A 124 -0.07 14.80 2.37
C GLU A 124 0.71 13.86 1.47
N PHE A 125 1.85 13.37 1.92
CA PHE A 125 2.84 12.69 1.09
C PHE A 125 3.70 11.71 1.89
N ILE A 126 4.10 10.60 1.26
CA ILE A 126 5.01 9.60 1.84
C ILE A 126 6.11 9.18 0.84
N LYS A 127 7.11 8.45 1.35
CA LYS A 127 8.08 7.67 0.57
C LYS A 127 8.12 6.26 1.12
N ALA A 128 7.25 5.41 0.60
CA ALA A 128 7.15 4.01 1.01
C ALA A 128 8.28 3.15 0.42
N ASP A 129 8.67 2.11 1.15
CA ASP A 129 9.71 1.15 0.73
C ASP A 129 9.15 0.12 -0.25
N ALA A 130 7.88 -0.23 -0.11
CA ALA A 130 7.14 -1.10 -1.03
C ALA A 130 5.64 -0.77 -1.00
N GLY A 131 4.87 -1.40 -1.88
CA GLY A 131 3.43 -1.24 -1.90
C GLY A 131 2.71 -2.24 -2.78
N LEU A 132 1.40 -2.32 -2.56
CA LEU A 132 0.45 -3.15 -3.29
C LEU A 132 -0.67 -2.25 -3.82
N ASP A 133 -0.93 -2.35 -5.10
CA ASP A 133 -2.02 -1.65 -5.79
C ASP A 133 -3.07 -2.68 -6.21
N ILE A 134 -4.27 -2.56 -5.68
CA ILE A 134 -5.42 -3.42 -5.96
C ILE A 134 -6.44 -2.60 -6.73
N GLY A 135 -6.50 -2.79 -8.06
CA GLY A 135 -7.44 -2.10 -8.93
C GLY A 135 -6.88 -0.82 -9.58
N ASP A 136 -5.59 -0.82 -9.91
CA ASP A 136 -4.93 0.20 -10.73
C ASP A 136 -5.13 1.65 -10.22
N THR A 137 -5.00 1.84 -8.90
CA THR A 137 -5.17 3.13 -8.22
C THR A 137 -3.96 4.06 -8.34
N ALA A 138 -2.86 3.56 -8.92
CA ALA A 138 -1.63 4.31 -9.20
C ALA A 138 -0.86 4.75 -7.94
N ILE A 139 -0.28 3.79 -7.19
CA ILE A 139 0.53 4.06 -5.99
C ILE A 139 1.98 4.47 -6.29
N GLY A 140 2.41 4.44 -7.55
CA GLY A 140 3.81 4.66 -7.92
C GLY A 140 4.39 5.98 -7.41
N MET A 141 3.56 7.03 -7.29
CA MET A 141 3.98 8.34 -6.76
C MET A 141 4.45 8.28 -5.31
N HIS A 142 4.01 7.28 -4.55
CA HIS A 142 4.33 7.11 -3.14
C HIS A 142 5.54 6.21 -2.87
N ILE A 143 6.04 5.52 -3.91
CA ILE A 143 7.19 4.62 -3.75
C ILE A 143 8.49 5.41 -3.81
N LYS A 144 9.36 5.13 -2.84
CA LYS A 144 10.70 5.68 -2.77
C LYS A 144 11.52 5.36 -4.04
N HIS A 145 12.23 6.34 -4.53
CA HIS A 145 13.09 6.18 -5.71
C HIS A 145 14.36 5.33 -5.36
N VAL A 146 14.74 4.30 -6.10
CA VAL A 146 14.25 3.90 -7.43
C VAL A 146 13.15 2.84 -7.27
N GLN A 147 11.98 3.11 -7.81
CA GLN A 147 10.88 2.18 -7.86
C GLN A 147 11.19 1.02 -8.80
N VAL A 148 10.87 -0.20 -8.38
CA VAL A 148 10.99 -1.41 -9.18
C VAL A 148 9.73 -2.27 -9.07
N PRO A 149 9.28 -2.93 -10.16
CA PRO A 149 8.11 -3.78 -10.11
C PRO A 149 8.44 -5.11 -9.41
N ILE A 150 7.50 -5.58 -8.59
CA ILE A 150 7.42 -6.96 -8.11
C ILE A 150 6.33 -7.66 -8.91
N ARG A 151 6.55 -8.90 -9.29
CA ARG A 151 5.53 -9.76 -9.92
C ARG A 151 4.92 -10.65 -8.84
N PRO A 152 3.70 -10.34 -8.35
CA PRO A 152 3.04 -11.16 -7.35
C PRO A 152 2.65 -12.53 -7.93
N VAL A 153 2.47 -13.51 -7.04
CA VAL A 153 2.08 -14.88 -7.39
C VAL A 153 0.73 -14.96 -8.09
N LEU A 154 -0.23 -14.13 -7.67
CA LEU A 154 -1.51 -13.93 -8.35
C LEU A 154 -1.56 -12.51 -8.95
N LYS A 155 -2.29 -12.37 -10.04
CA LYS A 155 -2.42 -11.08 -10.76
C LYS A 155 -3.69 -10.33 -10.47
N SER A 156 -4.56 -10.89 -9.64
CA SER A 156 -5.84 -10.30 -9.26
C SER A 156 -6.23 -10.67 -7.84
N ILE A 157 -7.05 -9.81 -7.22
CA ILE A 157 -7.81 -10.05 -6.00
C ILE A 157 -9.27 -9.82 -6.38
N GLY A 158 -10.07 -10.89 -6.32
CA GLY A 158 -11.39 -10.87 -6.95
C GLY A 158 -11.26 -10.55 -8.44
N HIS A 159 -11.92 -9.48 -8.90
CA HIS A 159 -11.82 -9.00 -10.29
C HIS A 159 -10.74 -7.92 -10.48
N ALA A 160 -10.23 -7.33 -9.40
CA ALA A 160 -9.25 -6.25 -9.47
C ALA A 160 -7.88 -6.75 -9.91
N HIS A 161 -7.30 -6.10 -10.90
CA HIS A 161 -5.90 -6.30 -11.27
C HIS A 161 -4.98 -5.86 -10.11
N VAL A 162 -3.87 -6.57 -9.93
CA VAL A 162 -2.90 -6.31 -8.86
C VAL A 162 -1.53 -6.00 -9.44
N THR A 163 -0.96 -4.88 -8.98
CA THR A 163 0.45 -4.56 -9.18
C THR A 163 1.15 -4.40 -7.84
N ALA A 164 2.44 -4.74 -7.79
CA ALA A 164 3.26 -4.58 -6.60
C ALA A 164 4.59 -3.93 -6.95
N LEU A 165 5.06 -3.08 -6.05
CA LEU A 165 6.23 -2.25 -6.24
C LEU A 165 7.12 -2.33 -5.00
N ALA A 166 8.44 -2.21 -5.21
CA ALA A 166 9.40 -1.98 -4.14
C ALA A 166 10.38 -0.87 -4.54
N SER A 167 11.21 -0.46 -3.62
CA SER A 167 12.32 0.45 -3.91
C SER A 167 13.65 -0.29 -3.76
N ARG A 168 14.64 0.14 -4.52
CA ARG A 168 16.02 -0.26 -4.33
C ARG A 168 16.92 0.95 -4.10
N PRO A 169 18.12 0.77 -3.51
CA PRO A 169 19.08 1.85 -3.40
C PRO A 169 19.45 2.45 -4.76
N LYS A 170 19.63 3.76 -4.78
CA LYS A 170 20.10 4.48 -5.96
C LYS A 170 21.57 4.13 -6.23
N LEU A 171 21.87 3.79 -7.47
CA LEU A 171 23.26 3.60 -7.92
C LEU A 171 23.76 4.93 -8.50
N ILE A 172 24.07 5.88 -7.63
CA ILE A 172 24.49 7.23 -8.01
C ILE A 172 25.98 7.40 -7.75
N GLY A 173 26.74 7.68 -8.83
CA GLY A 173 28.16 7.97 -8.73
C GLY A 173 28.81 8.16 -10.09
N GLY A 174 30.02 8.72 -10.10
CA GLY A 174 30.83 8.89 -11.30
C GLY A 174 31.64 7.63 -11.66
N ALA A 175 32.52 7.73 -12.62
CA ALA A 175 33.28 6.59 -13.18
C ALA A 175 34.15 5.83 -12.18
N ARG A 176 34.47 6.42 -11.02
CA ARG A 176 35.24 5.80 -9.94
C ARG A 176 34.39 5.23 -8.82
N ALA A 177 33.04 5.36 -8.89
CA ALA A 177 32.15 4.85 -7.87
C ALA A 177 32.12 3.33 -7.85
N GLN A 178 32.05 2.78 -6.64
CA GLN A 178 31.88 1.35 -6.41
C GLN A 178 30.54 1.13 -5.68
N TYR A 179 29.86 0.03 -5.97
CA TYR A 179 28.56 -0.30 -5.40
C TYR A 179 28.61 -1.65 -4.70
N PRO A 180 27.96 -1.79 -3.51
CA PRO A 180 27.81 -3.09 -2.86
C PRO A 180 27.14 -4.09 -3.79
N GLN A 181 27.72 -5.30 -3.91
CA GLN A 181 27.17 -6.31 -4.82
C GLN A 181 25.74 -6.73 -4.49
N ASP A 182 25.36 -6.70 -3.20
CA ASP A 182 24.01 -7.05 -2.73
C ASP A 182 22.94 -6.01 -3.13
N SER A 183 23.34 -4.75 -3.38
CA SER A 183 22.40 -3.71 -3.84
C SER A 183 21.94 -3.92 -5.30
N ILE A 184 22.62 -4.77 -6.06
CA ILE A 184 22.32 -5.05 -7.48
C ILE A 184 21.52 -6.36 -7.62
N ARG A 185 21.62 -7.29 -6.66
CA ARG A 185 21.08 -8.65 -6.77
C ARG A 185 19.73 -8.91 -6.13
N LYS A 186 19.17 -7.97 -5.39
CA LYS A 186 17.90 -8.17 -4.63
C LYS A 186 16.70 -7.53 -5.31
N ILE A 187 16.54 -7.80 -6.60
CA ILE A 187 15.32 -7.44 -7.33
C ILE A 187 14.93 -8.61 -8.23
#